data_f3b949bf6561d2ec0a93d442737417e3
#
_entry.id   f3b949bf6561d2ec0a93d442737417e3
#
_cell.length_a   1.000
_cell.length_b   1.000
_cell.length_c   1.000
_cell.angle_alpha   90.00
_cell.angle_beta   90.00
_cell.angle_gamma   90.00
#
_symmetry.space_group_name_H-M   'P 1'
#
loop_
_entity.id
_entity.type
_entity.pdbx_description
1 polymer ?
#
loop_
_entity_poly.entity_id
_entity_poly.type
_entity_poly.pdbx_seq_one_letter_code
_entity_poly.pdbx_strand_id
1 'polypeptide(L)'
;MLPVPRLWRLIARRRFTPPGLFLFVLLLAALSCNAPSRRFQSSSGFTAEDLRQTVEAMPAPATKTPAANLTPGAISPELDLPIQQAPPAGGFYRYVTRPGDTVAGLAGRFDAQPDEIIADVSLSEGDYLASGLSLSIPDRLEDLSPAQPLLPDAELVYSPTALDFDLPAYVTQGAGFLAVYREESEEGIEYTGVQIVQRVSDELSVNPRLLLAILEYRSGWVFASPPGAALERYPLGFRIAGHEGLYQELRIAATQLNLAYYGWRAGSFQTIHFEDGVTLRLDPRLNAGTVAVMHLFSLFSDWQEWADDLYAADGFPTRYGSLFGDMWTRASAAGPLIPSAIVQPGLVLPFRPGEAWSLTAGPHNAWNAGTPLGALDFSPITGEEPCAVSTRWVTASAPGVVARAADHAVALDLDGDGFEGTGWVIVYFHLAESGMIQQGTRVSTDDPLGHPSCQGGQASGTHVHVARKYNGEWLAADGPVPFVLSGWRAVAGERIYQGQLQRGAEVVTADSAGRSGSTVIR
;
A
#
# COMPACT_ATOMS: atom_id res chain seq x y z
N MET A 1 78.48 -7.67 3.71
CA MET A 1 79.42 -8.60 3.08
C MET A 1 78.68 -9.87 2.78
N LEU A 2 78.68 -10.20 1.49
CA LEU A 2 78.38 -11.48 0.84
C LEU A 2 76.91 -11.86 0.60
N PRO A 3 76.62 -12.61 -0.50
CA PRO A 3 75.87 -12.04 -1.61
C PRO A 3 74.67 -12.93 -2.00
N VAL A 4 73.79 -12.34 -2.83
CA VAL A 4 72.70 -12.99 -3.56
C VAL A 4 73.25 -13.98 -4.55
N PRO A 5 72.63 -15.12 -4.84
CA PRO A 5 72.71 -15.74 -6.15
C PRO A 5 71.39 -15.62 -6.91
N ARG A 6 71.58 -15.06 -8.10
CA ARG A 6 70.66 -15.09 -9.26
C ARG A 6 70.33 -16.53 -9.64
N LEU A 7 69.06 -16.82 -9.83
CA LEU A 7 68.63 -17.85 -10.77
C LEU A 7 67.44 -17.34 -11.58
N TRP A 8 67.75 -16.57 -12.58
CA TRP A 8 66.90 -16.29 -13.73
C TRP A 8 67.45 -17.11 -14.89
N ARG A 9 66.57 -17.91 -15.46
CA ARG A 9 66.49 -18.36 -16.87
C ARG A 9 66.20 -19.84 -16.94
N LEU A 10 64.98 -20.11 -17.26
CA LEU A 10 64.49 -21.06 -18.29
C LEU A 10 63.07 -21.50 -17.95
N ILE A 11 62.12 -20.89 -18.60
CA ILE A 11 60.99 -21.56 -19.25
C ILE A 11 60.44 -20.55 -20.27
N ALA A 12 60.90 -20.79 -21.49
CA ALA A 12 60.43 -20.09 -22.66
C ALA A 12 59.10 -20.69 -23.14
N ARG A 13 58.19 -19.79 -23.53
CA ARG A 13 57.26 -19.96 -24.64
C ARG A 13 56.40 -21.23 -24.69
N ARG A 14 55.23 -21.18 -24.09
CA ARG A 14 54.04 -21.73 -24.73
C ARG A 14 53.01 -20.60 -24.91
N ARG A 15 52.75 -20.26 -26.18
CA ARG A 15 51.68 -19.39 -26.62
C ARG A 15 50.37 -20.09 -26.32
N PHE A 16 49.59 -19.59 -25.36
CA PHE A 16 48.19 -19.95 -25.21
C PHE A 16 47.44 -19.15 -26.28
N THR A 17 46.73 -19.84 -27.12
CA THR A 17 45.87 -19.31 -28.17
C THR A 17 44.62 -18.66 -27.57
N PRO A 18 44.10 -17.55 -28.12
CA PRO A 18 43.02 -16.75 -27.57
C PRO A 18 41.61 -17.40 -27.42
N PRO A 19 41.27 -18.55 -28.05
CA PRO A 19 39.90 -19.05 -27.91
C PRO A 19 39.55 -19.70 -26.55
N GLY A 20 40.53 -20.18 -25.79
CA GLY A 20 40.27 -20.81 -24.50
C GLY A 20 39.95 -19.82 -23.37
N LEU A 21 40.54 -18.61 -23.42
CA LEU A 21 40.27 -17.58 -22.41
C LEU A 21 38.89 -16.94 -22.59
N PHE A 22 38.45 -16.84 -23.85
CA PHE A 22 37.10 -16.31 -24.15
C PHE A 22 35.99 -17.26 -23.73
N LEU A 23 36.20 -18.58 -23.86
CA LEU A 23 35.22 -19.58 -23.39
C LEU A 23 35.14 -19.64 -21.86
N PHE A 24 36.26 -19.44 -21.17
CA PHE A 24 36.31 -19.44 -19.70
C PHE A 24 35.64 -18.19 -19.10
N VAL A 25 35.81 -17.03 -19.74
CA VAL A 25 35.12 -15.79 -19.35
C VAL A 25 33.63 -15.86 -19.64
N LEU A 26 33.24 -16.47 -20.78
CA LEU A 26 31.80 -16.71 -21.08
C LEU A 26 31.16 -17.75 -20.14
N LEU A 27 31.90 -18.78 -19.73
CA LEU A 27 31.40 -19.74 -18.74
C LEU A 27 31.28 -19.13 -17.33
N LEU A 28 32.17 -18.24 -16.93
CA LEU A 28 32.05 -17.51 -15.68
C LEU A 28 30.91 -16.48 -15.73
N ALA A 29 30.69 -15.81 -16.86
CA ALA A 29 29.55 -14.94 -17.06
C ALA A 29 28.22 -15.73 -17.07
N ALA A 30 28.17 -16.92 -17.68
CA ALA A 30 27.00 -17.78 -17.68
C ALA A 30 26.72 -18.39 -16.28
N LEU A 31 27.75 -18.65 -15.48
CA LEU A 31 27.61 -19.12 -14.10
C LEU A 31 27.23 -17.99 -13.14
N SER A 32 27.62 -16.74 -13.42
CA SER A 32 27.17 -15.58 -12.62
C SER A 32 25.73 -15.19 -12.93
N CYS A 33 25.21 -15.50 -14.12
CA CYS A 33 23.78 -15.32 -14.45
C CYS A 33 22.87 -16.41 -13.92
N ASN A 34 23.41 -17.57 -13.50
CA ASN A 34 22.68 -18.69 -12.93
C ASN A 34 23.01 -18.98 -11.46
N ALA A 35 23.80 -18.17 -10.79
CA ALA A 35 23.77 -18.14 -9.35
C ALA A 35 22.33 -17.76 -8.98
N PRO A 36 21.60 -18.54 -8.10
CA PRO A 36 20.42 -18.00 -7.50
C PRO A 36 20.87 -16.71 -6.81
N SER A 37 20.61 -15.57 -7.46
CA SER A 37 20.55 -14.34 -6.73
C SER A 37 19.64 -14.69 -5.57
N ARG A 38 20.13 -14.64 -4.34
CA ARG A 38 19.27 -14.43 -3.19
C ARG A 38 18.54 -13.15 -3.56
N ARG A 39 17.40 -13.31 -4.20
CA ARG A 39 16.41 -12.27 -4.29
C ARG A 39 16.09 -12.01 -2.83
N PHE A 40 16.67 -10.97 -2.28
CA PHE A 40 15.99 -10.24 -1.25
C PHE A 40 14.66 -9.90 -1.90
N GLN A 41 13.64 -10.69 -1.54
CA GLN A 41 12.29 -10.35 -1.94
C GLN A 41 12.07 -8.95 -1.42
N SER A 42 11.85 -8.04 -2.35
CA SER A 42 11.38 -6.72 -2.00
C SER A 42 10.28 -6.92 -0.98
N SER A 43 10.29 -6.13 0.07
CA SER A 43 9.24 -6.06 1.09
C SER A 43 7.82 -5.84 0.53
N SER A 44 7.67 -5.86 -0.77
CA SER A 44 6.46 -5.69 -1.57
C SER A 44 5.76 -6.98 -2.00
N GLY A 45 6.15 -8.14 -1.53
CA GLY A 45 5.70 -9.41 -2.09
C GLY A 45 5.09 -10.42 -1.14
N PHE A 46 4.64 -10.05 0.06
CA PHE A 46 3.85 -10.98 0.87
C PHE A 46 2.41 -11.00 0.36
N THR A 47 2.04 -12.12 -0.26
CA THR A 47 0.63 -12.47 -0.51
C THR A 47 0.07 -13.15 0.74
N ALA A 48 -1.26 -13.23 0.86
CA ALA A 48 -1.91 -14.03 1.90
C ALA A 48 -1.42 -15.49 1.89
N GLU A 49 -1.04 -16.00 0.72
CA GLU A 49 -0.49 -17.34 0.51
C GLU A 49 0.94 -17.47 1.06
N ASP A 50 1.78 -16.44 0.91
CA ASP A 50 3.14 -16.43 1.47
C ASP A 50 3.10 -16.41 2.99
N LEU A 51 2.17 -15.67 3.59
CA LEU A 51 1.92 -15.68 5.03
C LEU A 51 1.40 -17.02 5.52
N ARG A 52 0.47 -17.67 4.79
CA ARG A 52 -0.02 -19.01 5.12
C ARG A 52 1.09 -20.05 5.12
N GLN A 53 1.89 -20.11 4.05
CA GLN A 53 3.01 -21.06 3.96
C GLN A 53 4.03 -20.86 5.07
N THR A 54 4.19 -19.62 5.55
CA THR A 54 5.08 -19.30 6.67
C THR A 54 4.46 -19.69 8.01
N VAL A 55 3.15 -19.53 8.17
CA VAL A 55 2.40 -19.90 9.40
C VAL A 55 2.24 -21.41 9.51
N GLU A 56 1.96 -22.13 8.42
CA GLU A 56 1.87 -23.60 8.38
C GLU A 56 3.19 -24.31 8.78
N ALA A 57 4.32 -23.65 8.62
CA ALA A 57 5.63 -24.17 9.03
C ALA A 57 5.94 -24.01 10.54
N MET A 58 5.02 -23.43 11.33
CA MET A 58 5.24 -23.10 12.75
C MET A 58 4.51 -24.09 13.67
N PRO A 59 5.12 -24.49 14.82
CA PRO A 59 4.43 -25.32 15.81
C PRO A 59 3.26 -24.55 16.45
N ALA A 60 2.11 -25.21 16.55
CA ALA A 60 0.87 -24.68 17.07
C ALA A 60 1.03 -24.00 18.46
N PRO A 61 0.40 -22.84 18.70
CA PRO A 61 0.38 -22.23 20.02
C PRO A 61 -0.39 -23.12 21.02
N ALA A 62 0.02 -23.06 22.27
CA ALA A 62 -0.60 -23.82 23.35
C ALA A 62 -2.09 -23.51 23.47
N THR A 63 -2.91 -24.56 23.42
CA THR A 63 -4.37 -24.56 23.50
C THR A 63 -4.94 -23.73 24.64
N LYS A 64 -5.77 -22.75 24.32
CA LYS A 64 -6.73 -22.16 25.28
C LYS A 64 -7.84 -23.19 25.56
N THR A 65 -8.25 -23.29 26.80
CA THR A 65 -9.35 -24.18 27.25
C THR A 65 -10.64 -23.82 26.52
N PRO A 66 -11.42 -24.80 26.02
CA PRO A 66 -12.64 -24.52 25.28
C PRO A 66 -13.69 -23.85 26.17
N ALA A 67 -14.22 -22.74 25.74
CA ALA A 67 -15.44 -22.17 26.28
C ALA A 67 -16.64 -23.01 25.86
N ALA A 68 -17.58 -23.17 26.76
CA ALA A 68 -18.76 -24.04 26.64
C ALA A 68 -19.61 -23.66 25.41
N ASN A 69 -20.19 -24.71 24.79
CA ASN A 69 -21.17 -24.69 23.72
C ASN A 69 -22.15 -23.53 23.79
N LEU A 70 -22.05 -22.58 22.87
CA LEU A 70 -23.08 -21.58 22.62
C LEU A 70 -23.87 -21.98 21.37
N THR A 71 -25.15 -22.24 21.58
CA THR A 71 -26.14 -22.46 20.53
C THR A 71 -26.30 -21.19 19.69
N PRO A 72 -26.47 -21.26 18.37
CA PRO A 72 -26.72 -20.09 17.55
C PRO A 72 -28.09 -19.52 17.84
N GLY A 73 -28.16 -18.42 18.58
CA GLY A 73 -29.45 -17.80 18.89
C GLY A 73 -29.32 -16.75 19.97
N ALA A 74 -28.92 -15.57 19.61
CA ALA A 74 -29.33 -14.29 20.16
C ALA A 74 -28.43 -13.18 19.55
N ILE A 75 -28.79 -12.69 18.38
CA ILE A 75 -28.25 -11.46 17.81
C ILE A 75 -28.81 -10.30 18.61
N SER A 76 -27.93 -9.51 19.19
CA SER A 76 -28.19 -8.28 19.92
C SER A 76 -28.69 -7.12 19.04
N PRO A 77 -29.18 -6.02 19.62
CA PRO A 77 -30.22 -5.19 19.05
C PRO A 77 -29.83 -4.49 17.77
N GLU A 78 -30.75 -4.52 16.84
CA GLU A 78 -30.81 -3.78 15.59
C GLU A 78 -30.39 -2.33 15.77
N LEU A 79 -29.25 -2.00 15.19
CA LEU A 79 -28.99 -0.64 14.70
C LEU A 79 -29.86 -0.46 13.47
N ASP A 80 -30.80 0.48 13.51
CA ASP A 80 -31.65 0.91 12.41
C ASP A 80 -30.79 1.55 11.29
N LEU A 81 -30.06 0.72 10.57
CA LEU A 81 -29.58 1.03 9.23
C LEU A 81 -30.67 0.55 8.27
N PRO A 82 -30.96 1.27 7.17
CA PRO A 82 -31.97 0.83 6.21
C PRO A 82 -31.59 -0.56 5.71
N ILE A 83 -32.26 -1.58 6.23
CA ILE A 83 -32.13 -2.97 5.79
C ILE A 83 -32.55 -2.96 4.32
N GLN A 84 -31.60 -3.15 3.42
CA GLN A 84 -31.96 -3.44 2.04
C GLN A 84 -32.66 -4.80 2.06
N GLN A 85 -33.94 -4.81 1.67
CA GLN A 85 -34.75 -6.02 1.63
C GLN A 85 -34.07 -7.06 0.74
N ALA A 86 -34.10 -8.33 1.18
CA ALA A 86 -33.65 -9.45 0.36
C ALA A 86 -34.33 -9.41 -1.02
N PRO A 87 -33.59 -9.65 -2.11
CA PRO A 87 -34.15 -9.61 -3.45
C PRO A 87 -35.23 -10.69 -3.63
N PRO A 88 -36.22 -10.45 -4.48
CA PRO A 88 -37.18 -11.48 -4.84
C PRO A 88 -36.48 -12.62 -5.54
N ALA A 89 -36.85 -13.85 -5.24
CA ALA A 89 -36.30 -15.06 -5.82
C ALA A 89 -36.39 -15.01 -7.35
N GLY A 90 -35.25 -14.90 -8.02
CA GLY A 90 -35.11 -14.97 -9.47
C GLY A 90 -34.46 -13.75 -10.12
N GLY A 91 -33.16 -13.57 -9.95
CA GLY A 91 -32.34 -13.00 -10.98
C GLY A 91 -31.59 -11.69 -10.74
N PHE A 92 -32.07 -10.69 -10.02
CA PHE A 92 -31.36 -9.41 -9.88
C PHE A 92 -31.39 -8.87 -8.48
N TYR A 93 -30.22 -8.44 -8.01
CA TYR A 93 -30.05 -7.67 -6.78
C TYR A 93 -30.12 -6.18 -7.09
N ARG A 94 -30.85 -5.40 -6.29
CA ARG A 94 -30.86 -3.95 -6.38
C ARG A 94 -29.73 -3.37 -5.53
N TYR A 95 -28.71 -2.83 -6.16
CA TYR A 95 -27.56 -2.20 -5.53
C TYR A 95 -27.65 -0.68 -5.61
N VAL A 96 -27.32 0.01 -4.54
CA VAL A 96 -27.19 1.48 -4.52
C VAL A 96 -25.69 1.80 -4.44
N THR A 97 -25.20 2.50 -5.45
CA THR A 97 -23.77 2.83 -5.58
C THR A 97 -23.26 3.68 -4.43
N ARG A 98 -22.01 3.43 -4.05
CA ARG A 98 -21.26 4.13 -3.02
C ARG A 98 -20.12 4.94 -3.60
N PRO A 99 -19.56 5.93 -2.85
CA PRO A 99 -18.36 6.64 -3.26
C PRO A 99 -17.23 5.69 -3.61
N GLY A 100 -16.58 5.89 -4.78
CA GLY A 100 -15.49 5.05 -5.24
C GLY A 100 -15.88 3.73 -5.91
N ASP A 101 -17.16 3.46 -6.11
CA ASP A 101 -17.60 2.33 -6.92
C ASP A 101 -17.31 2.58 -8.42
N THR A 102 -16.93 1.49 -9.10
CA THR A 102 -16.77 1.43 -10.57
C THR A 102 -17.57 0.26 -11.12
N VAL A 103 -17.91 0.30 -12.40
CA VAL A 103 -18.58 -0.83 -13.07
C VAL A 103 -17.75 -2.11 -12.96
N ALA A 104 -16.45 -2.02 -13.25
CA ALA A 104 -15.52 -3.16 -13.16
C ALA A 104 -15.41 -3.74 -11.74
N GLY A 105 -15.31 -2.87 -10.73
CA GLY A 105 -15.26 -3.30 -9.33
C GLY A 105 -16.52 -4.02 -8.89
N LEU A 106 -17.70 -3.50 -9.28
CA LEU A 106 -18.99 -4.14 -9.00
C LEU A 106 -19.13 -5.46 -9.76
N ALA A 107 -18.77 -5.50 -11.04
CA ALA A 107 -18.81 -6.72 -11.84
C ALA A 107 -18.01 -7.85 -11.18
N GLY A 108 -16.77 -7.56 -10.72
CA GLY A 108 -15.95 -8.52 -9.98
C GLY A 108 -16.59 -8.97 -8.67
N ARG A 109 -17.10 -8.05 -7.84
CA ARG A 109 -17.72 -8.37 -6.55
C ARG A 109 -18.96 -9.27 -6.69
N PHE A 110 -19.80 -9.01 -7.70
CA PHE A 110 -21.04 -9.75 -7.93
C PHE A 110 -20.90 -10.96 -8.86
N ASP A 111 -19.69 -11.25 -9.33
CA ASP A 111 -19.45 -12.29 -10.36
C ASP A 111 -20.33 -12.09 -11.60
N ALA A 112 -20.38 -10.87 -12.07
CA ALA A 112 -21.15 -10.44 -13.24
C ALA A 112 -20.24 -9.86 -14.31
N GLN A 113 -20.73 -9.80 -15.56
CA GLN A 113 -20.05 -9.05 -16.61
C GLN A 113 -20.45 -7.56 -16.52
N PRO A 114 -19.60 -6.61 -16.94
CA PRO A 114 -19.92 -5.19 -16.93
C PRO A 114 -21.23 -4.84 -17.67
N ASP A 115 -21.52 -5.51 -18.76
CA ASP A 115 -22.73 -5.30 -19.60
C ASP A 115 -24.01 -5.94 -19.00
N GLU A 116 -23.89 -6.76 -17.97
CA GLU A 116 -25.02 -7.30 -17.21
C GLU A 116 -25.50 -6.35 -16.10
N ILE A 117 -24.71 -5.30 -15.79
CA ILE A 117 -25.08 -4.30 -14.78
C ILE A 117 -25.97 -3.26 -15.42
N ILE A 118 -27.24 -3.21 -15.02
CA ILE A 118 -28.28 -2.37 -15.62
C ILE A 118 -28.54 -1.16 -14.72
N ALA A 119 -28.63 0.01 -15.35
CA ALA A 119 -29.03 1.28 -14.72
C ALA A 119 -29.98 2.05 -15.62
N ASP A 120 -30.70 3.01 -15.05
CA ASP A 120 -31.57 3.95 -15.83
C ASP A 120 -30.77 5.02 -16.59
N VAL A 121 -29.45 5.05 -16.39
CA VAL A 121 -28.49 5.97 -17.04
C VAL A 121 -27.36 5.18 -17.69
N SER A 122 -26.72 5.79 -18.69
CA SER A 122 -25.51 5.20 -19.28
C SER A 122 -24.38 5.17 -18.27
N LEU A 123 -23.78 4.00 -18.08
CA LEU A 123 -22.62 3.82 -17.21
C LEU A 123 -21.33 3.93 -18.03
N SER A 124 -20.33 4.63 -17.49
CA SER A 124 -18.96 4.64 -18.02
C SER A 124 -18.14 3.56 -17.30
N GLU A 125 -17.51 2.68 -18.05
CA GLU A 125 -16.65 1.63 -17.46
C GLU A 125 -15.37 2.19 -16.84
N GLY A 126 -14.90 3.34 -17.34
CA GLY A 126 -13.63 3.96 -16.92
C GLY A 126 -13.73 4.96 -15.78
N ASP A 127 -14.95 5.31 -15.33
CA ASP A 127 -15.16 6.38 -14.36
C ASP A 127 -15.67 5.84 -13.01
N TYR A 128 -15.56 6.67 -11.96
CA TYR A 128 -16.31 6.43 -10.73
C TYR A 128 -17.81 6.65 -10.97
N LEU A 129 -18.61 5.76 -10.43
CA LEU A 129 -20.06 5.89 -10.46
C LEU A 129 -20.52 6.99 -9.50
N ALA A 130 -21.53 7.75 -9.93
CA ALA A 130 -22.16 8.69 -9.01
C ALA A 130 -22.80 7.92 -7.85
N SER A 131 -22.60 8.41 -6.61
CA SER A 131 -23.20 7.79 -5.43
C SER A 131 -24.72 7.89 -5.46
N GLY A 132 -25.40 6.84 -4.99
CA GLY A 132 -26.84 6.79 -4.90
C GLY A 132 -27.56 6.33 -6.17
N LEU A 133 -26.83 5.92 -7.24
CA LEU A 133 -27.43 5.29 -8.39
C LEU A 133 -27.99 3.92 -8.04
N SER A 134 -29.21 3.63 -8.48
CA SER A 134 -29.80 2.30 -8.37
C SER A 134 -29.39 1.43 -9.55
N LEU A 135 -28.71 0.34 -9.25
CA LEU A 135 -28.27 -0.65 -10.24
C LEU A 135 -29.04 -1.96 -10.02
N SER A 136 -29.33 -2.65 -11.12
CA SER A 136 -29.81 -4.03 -11.11
C SER A 136 -28.67 -4.93 -11.55
N ILE A 137 -28.19 -5.79 -10.65
CA ILE A 137 -27.03 -6.67 -10.86
C ILE A 137 -27.51 -8.13 -10.72
N PRO A 138 -27.09 -9.08 -11.58
CA PRO A 138 -27.46 -10.47 -11.43
C PRO A 138 -27.15 -11.04 -10.03
N ASP A 139 -28.10 -11.71 -9.44
CA ASP A 139 -27.98 -12.36 -8.12
C ASP A 139 -27.72 -13.86 -8.33
N ARG A 140 -26.44 -14.24 -8.28
CA ARG A 140 -25.96 -15.62 -8.57
C ARG A 140 -25.16 -16.21 -7.42
N LEU A 141 -24.93 -15.43 -6.36
CA LEU A 141 -24.00 -15.81 -5.30
C LEU A 141 -24.76 -16.49 -4.16
N GLU A 142 -24.18 -17.56 -3.67
CA GLU A 142 -24.68 -18.35 -2.53
C GLU A 142 -23.58 -18.47 -1.47
N ASP A 143 -23.93 -18.88 -0.26
CA ASP A 143 -23.02 -19.14 0.87
C ASP A 143 -22.08 -17.95 1.18
N LEU A 144 -22.67 -16.76 1.32
CA LEU A 144 -21.93 -15.51 1.53
C LEU A 144 -21.60 -15.30 3.02
N SER A 145 -20.57 -14.48 3.24
CA SER A 145 -20.23 -13.93 4.55
C SER A 145 -21.39 -13.09 5.13
N PRO A 146 -21.36 -12.78 6.44
CA PRO A 146 -22.24 -11.74 6.97
C PRO A 146 -22.08 -10.42 6.19
N ALA A 147 -23.19 -9.74 5.91
CA ALA A 147 -23.22 -8.46 5.21
C ALA A 147 -23.08 -7.26 6.16
N GLN A 148 -22.89 -7.50 7.47
CA GLN A 148 -22.79 -6.44 8.47
C GLN A 148 -21.50 -5.63 8.29
N PRO A 149 -21.58 -4.29 8.11
CA PRO A 149 -20.41 -3.44 8.11
C PRO A 149 -19.72 -3.40 9.48
N LEU A 150 -18.38 -3.52 9.49
CA LEU A 150 -17.57 -3.54 10.71
C LEU A 150 -16.74 -2.26 10.90
N LEU A 151 -16.27 -1.65 9.80
CA LEU A 151 -15.45 -0.46 9.82
C LEU A 151 -15.74 0.40 8.59
N PRO A 152 -15.98 1.73 8.73
CA PRO A 152 -16.08 2.64 7.58
C PRO A 152 -14.78 2.71 6.79
N ASP A 153 -14.85 2.91 5.48
CA ASP A 153 -13.68 3.09 4.61
C ASP A 153 -12.76 4.23 5.09
N ALA A 154 -13.36 5.35 5.53
CA ALA A 154 -12.63 6.50 6.05
C ALA A 154 -11.87 6.23 7.37
N GLU A 155 -12.25 5.21 8.13
CA GLU A 155 -11.53 4.81 9.34
C GLU A 155 -10.40 3.81 9.06
N LEU A 156 -10.38 3.22 7.86
CA LEU A 156 -9.25 2.42 7.41
C LEU A 156 -8.15 3.32 6.84
N VAL A 157 -8.52 4.22 5.92
CA VAL A 157 -7.58 5.11 5.24
C VAL A 157 -7.13 6.24 6.19
N TYR A 158 -5.89 6.67 6.07
CA TYR A 158 -5.38 7.88 6.75
C TYR A 158 -6.01 9.12 6.10
N SER A 159 -7.26 9.38 6.48
CA SER A 159 -8.23 10.24 5.81
C SER A 159 -8.57 11.46 6.67
N PRO A 160 -9.47 12.36 6.23
CA PRO A 160 -9.93 13.49 7.03
C PRO A 160 -10.46 13.12 8.42
N THR A 161 -10.87 11.86 8.66
CA THR A 161 -11.27 11.40 10.00
C THR A 161 -10.13 11.43 11.00
N ALA A 162 -8.88 11.46 10.55
CA ALA A 162 -7.70 11.48 11.43
C ALA A 162 -7.15 12.90 11.68
N LEU A 163 -7.69 13.95 11.05
CA LEU A 163 -7.18 15.33 11.13
C LEU A 163 -7.04 15.82 12.58
N ASP A 164 -8.02 15.55 13.43
CA ASP A 164 -8.04 16.01 14.82
C ASP A 164 -7.47 14.95 15.81
N PHE A 165 -6.75 13.95 15.32
CA PHE A 165 -6.21 12.91 16.18
C PHE A 165 -4.77 13.18 16.60
N ASP A 166 -4.60 13.58 17.87
CA ASP A 166 -3.28 13.75 18.49
C ASP A 166 -2.72 12.39 18.94
N LEU A 167 -2.03 11.70 18.02
CA LEU A 167 -1.43 10.38 18.26
C LEU A 167 -0.42 10.41 19.43
N PRO A 168 0.53 11.38 19.53
CA PRO A 168 1.45 11.48 20.66
C PRO A 168 0.74 11.62 22.00
N ALA A 169 -0.25 12.51 22.09
CA ALA A 169 -1.01 12.73 23.34
C ALA A 169 -1.80 11.46 23.73
N TYR A 170 -2.43 10.79 22.76
CA TYR A 170 -3.20 9.56 23.02
C TYR A 170 -2.32 8.43 23.58
N VAL A 171 -1.17 8.17 22.96
CA VAL A 171 -0.23 7.13 23.42
C VAL A 171 0.37 7.48 24.79
N THR A 172 0.70 8.76 25.00
CA THR A 172 1.20 9.24 26.31
C THR A 172 0.15 9.05 27.41
N GLN A 173 -1.12 9.34 27.14
CA GLN A 173 -2.23 9.15 28.07
C GLN A 173 -2.48 7.66 28.36
N GLY A 174 -2.32 6.81 27.34
CA GLY A 174 -2.45 5.36 27.49
C GLY A 174 -1.42 4.76 28.44
N ALA A 175 -0.22 5.33 28.48
CA ALA A 175 0.90 4.97 29.35
C ALA A 175 1.29 3.48 29.31
N GLY A 176 0.95 2.77 28.22
CA GLY A 176 1.32 1.38 28.00
C GLY A 176 2.73 1.21 27.47
N PHE A 177 3.08 -0.01 27.08
CA PHE A 177 4.41 -0.35 26.60
C PHE A 177 4.83 0.47 25.35
N LEU A 178 3.88 0.80 24.48
CA LEU A 178 4.11 1.61 23.29
C LEU A 178 4.71 2.99 23.61
N ALA A 179 4.34 3.60 24.74
CA ALA A 179 4.83 4.93 25.13
C ALA A 179 6.34 4.95 25.44
N VAL A 180 6.90 3.81 25.86
CA VAL A 180 8.31 3.67 26.22
C VAL A 180 9.12 2.87 25.19
N TYR A 181 8.46 2.29 24.22
CA TYR A 181 9.10 1.44 23.22
C TYR A 181 10.05 2.23 22.29
N ARG A 182 11.16 1.59 21.94
CA ARG A 182 12.17 2.09 21.01
C ARG A 182 12.63 0.97 20.10
N GLU A 183 12.85 1.30 18.82
CA GLU A 183 13.34 0.37 17.81
C GLU A 183 14.33 1.09 16.90
N GLU A 184 15.41 0.42 16.55
CA GLU A 184 16.40 0.94 15.62
C GLU A 184 16.13 0.43 14.21
N SER A 185 16.14 1.32 13.22
CA SER A 185 16.02 0.96 11.81
C SER A 185 17.30 0.30 11.28
N GLU A 186 17.23 -0.30 10.09
CA GLU A 186 18.39 -0.87 9.39
C GLU A 186 19.49 0.19 9.11
N GLU A 187 19.10 1.47 9.07
CA GLU A 187 20.00 2.60 8.87
C GLU A 187 20.63 3.13 10.18
N GLY A 188 20.29 2.52 11.32
CA GLY A 188 20.79 2.90 12.65
C GLY A 188 20.08 4.11 13.25
N ILE A 189 18.88 4.43 12.81
CA ILE A 189 18.05 5.51 13.36
C ILE A 189 17.09 4.92 14.39
N GLU A 190 17.11 5.47 15.62
CA GLU A 190 16.19 5.06 16.68
C GLU A 190 14.84 5.78 16.52
N TYR A 191 13.76 4.99 16.50
CA TYR A 191 12.37 5.46 16.47
C TYR A 191 11.63 5.11 17.75
N THR A 192 10.82 6.02 18.24
CA THR A 192 9.87 5.75 19.32
C THR A 192 8.66 4.98 18.80
N GLY A 193 7.93 4.27 19.67
CA GLY A 193 6.70 3.57 19.27
C GLY A 193 5.68 4.49 18.57
N VAL A 194 5.55 5.73 19.03
CA VAL A 194 4.69 6.77 18.41
C VAL A 194 5.16 7.09 16.98
N GLN A 195 6.45 7.31 16.80
CA GLN A 195 7.02 7.61 15.48
C GLN A 195 6.85 6.43 14.51
N ILE A 196 6.94 5.19 15.00
CA ILE A 196 6.72 3.99 14.19
C ILE A 196 5.26 3.91 13.71
N VAL A 197 4.29 4.12 14.61
CA VAL A 197 2.87 4.14 14.21
C VAL A 197 2.60 5.24 13.19
N GLN A 198 3.14 6.46 13.41
CA GLN A 198 2.99 7.57 12.47
C GLN A 198 3.62 7.23 11.12
N ARG A 199 4.85 6.70 11.10
CA ARG A 199 5.55 6.32 9.89
C ARG A 199 4.76 5.30 9.06
N VAL A 200 4.25 4.25 9.69
CA VAL A 200 3.42 3.24 8.98
C VAL A 200 2.12 3.87 8.46
N SER A 201 1.49 4.79 9.22
CA SER A 201 0.31 5.53 8.75
C SER A 201 0.62 6.37 7.52
N ASP A 202 1.73 7.09 7.51
CA ASP A 202 2.17 7.96 6.40
C ASP A 202 2.51 7.14 5.14
N GLU A 203 3.33 6.09 5.32
CA GLU A 203 3.81 5.25 4.23
C GLU A 203 2.68 4.47 3.55
N LEU A 204 1.78 3.88 4.35
CA LEU A 204 0.76 2.96 3.84
C LEU A 204 -0.63 3.58 3.77
N SER A 205 -0.74 4.83 4.19
CA SER A 205 -2.00 5.58 4.27
C SER A 205 -3.10 4.86 5.05
N VAL A 206 -2.72 4.24 6.18
CA VAL A 206 -3.65 3.57 7.11
C VAL A 206 -3.86 4.42 8.34
N ASN A 207 -5.11 4.57 8.77
CA ASN A 207 -5.49 5.41 9.91
C ASN A 207 -4.76 4.99 11.20
N PRO A 208 -4.05 5.90 11.90
CA PRO A 208 -3.31 5.57 13.12
C PRO A 208 -4.23 5.03 14.25
N ARG A 209 -5.50 5.44 14.30
CA ARG A 209 -6.46 4.85 15.24
C ARG A 209 -6.65 3.36 14.99
N LEU A 210 -6.70 2.95 13.71
CA LEU A 210 -6.86 1.54 13.34
C LEU A 210 -5.61 0.74 13.75
N LEU A 211 -4.43 1.25 13.47
CA LEU A 211 -3.16 0.60 13.87
C LEU A 211 -3.07 0.44 15.39
N LEU A 212 -3.42 1.49 16.15
CA LEU A 212 -3.46 1.43 17.61
C LEU A 212 -4.52 0.45 18.13
N ALA A 213 -5.72 0.41 17.51
CA ALA A 213 -6.78 -0.52 17.93
C ALA A 213 -6.36 -1.97 17.71
N ILE A 214 -5.75 -2.28 16.58
CA ILE A 214 -5.25 -3.63 16.27
C ILE A 214 -4.15 -4.01 17.27
N LEU A 215 -3.18 -3.12 17.52
CA LEU A 215 -2.09 -3.33 18.46
C LEU A 215 -2.61 -3.56 19.88
N GLU A 216 -3.58 -2.74 20.33
CA GLU A 216 -4.20 -2.91 21.65
C GLU A 216 -5.00 -4.21 21.74
N TYR A 217 -5.75 -4.55 20.70
CA TYR A 217 -6.56 -5.78 20.67
C TYR A 217 -5.70 -7.03 20.72
N ARG A 218 -4.57 -7.03 19.99
CA ARG A 218 -3.67 -8.19 19.88
C ARG A 218 -2.74 -8.36 21.08
N SER A 219 -2.26 -7.28 21.67
CA SER A 219 -1.19 -7.35 22.67
C SER A 219 -1.33 -6.40 23.87
N GLY A 220 -2.29 -5.47 23.86
CA GLY A 220 -2.47 -4.52 24.95
C GLY A 220 -1.37 -3.47 25.09
N TRP A 221 -0.60 -3.21 24.05
CA TRP A 221 0.57 -2.34 24.09
C TRP A 221 0.27 -0.86 24.36
N VAL A 222 -0.95 -0.41 24.04
CA VAL A 222 -1.31 1.01 24.20
C VAL A 222 -1.61 1.36 25.65
N PHE A 223 -2.24 0.44 26.42
CA PHE A 223 -2.67 0.71 27.80
C PHE A 223 -2.02 -0.22 28.83
N ALA A 224 -1.30 -1.25 28.42
CA ALA A 224 -0.68 -2.19 29.34
C ALA A 224 0.73 -2.58 28.89
N SER A 225 1.42 -3.39 29.68
CA SER A 225 2.65 -4.09 29.27
C SER A 225 2.28 -5.35 28.49
N PRO A 226 3.11 -5.79 27.52
CA PRO A 226 2.84 -6.99 26.76
C PRO A 226 2.81 -8.22 27.70
N PRO A 227 1.99 -9.23 27.42
CA PRO A 227 1.80 -10.38 28.29
C PRO A 227 2.98 -11.39 28.27
N GLY A 228 4.07 -11.09 27.55
CA GLY A 228 5.27 -11.91 27.52
C GLY A 228 6.18 -11.62 26.33
N ALA A 229 7.41 -12.16 26.37
CA ALA A 229 8.47 -11.89 25.40
C ALA A 229 8.09 -12.18 23.94
N ALA A 230 7.15 -13.09 23.68
CA ALA A 230 6.70 -13.38 22.33
C ALA A 230 5.95 -12.19 21.71
N LEU A 231 5.08 -11.52 22.49
CA LEU A 231 4.35 -10.33 22.05
C LEU A 231 5.18 -9.04 22.18
N GLU A 232 6.31 -9.05 22.89
CA GLU A 232 7.30 -7.98 22.79
C GLU A 232 8.02 -8.03 21.44
N ARG A 233 8.34 -9.23 20.97
CA ARG A 233 9.05 -9.44 19.72
C ARG A 233 8.14 -9.35 18.50
N TYR A 234 6.91 -9.86 18.62
CA TYR A 234 5.88 -9.90 17.55
C TYR A 234 4.56 -9.32 18.06
N PRO A 235 4.43 -8.00 18.11
CA PRO A 235 3.32 -7.34 18.80
C PRO A 235 1.93 -7.63 18.24
N LEU A 236 1.80 -7.96 16.96
CA LEU A 236 0.53 -8.41 16.37
C LEU A 236 0.40 -9.92 16.28
N GLY A 237 1.53 -10.64 16.35
CA GLY A 237 1.56 -12.09 16.40
C GLY A 237 1.72 -12.78 15.04
N PHE A 238 2.19 -12.11 13.99
CA PHE A 238 2.49 -12.74 12.70
C PHE A 238 3.66 -13.74 12.80
N ARG A 239 4.64 -13.47 13.69
CA ARG A 239 5.77 -14.36 14.01
C ARG A 239 6.59 -14.79 12.80
N ILE A 240 6.78 -13.91 11.83
CA ILE A 240 7.57 -14.15 10.63
C ILE A 240 9.04 -13.88 10.96
N ALA A 241 9.91 -14.89 10.80
CA ALA A 241 11.34 -14.75 11.05
C ALA A 241 11.97 -13.68 10.15
N GLY A 242 12.75 -12.76 10.76
CA GLY A 242 13.33 -11.61 10.06
C GLY A 242 12.38 -10.42 9.89
N HIS A 243 11.19 -10.47 10.49
CA HIS A 243 10.20 -9.40 10.50
C HIS A 243 9.75 -9.09 11.93
N GLU A 244 10.70 -9.14 12.86
CA GLU A 244 10.48 -8.80 14.26
C GLU A 244 10.34 -7.29 14.44
N GLY A 245 9.71 -6.90 15.55
CA GLY A 245 9.57 -5.51 15.96
C GLY A 245 8.26 -4.86 15.52
N LEU A 246 8.02 -3.69 16.07
CA LEU A 246 6.76 -2.98 15.89
C LEU A 246 6.57 -2.51 14.44
N TYR A 247 7.63 -1.95 13.85
CA TYR A 247 7.57 -1.44 12.49
C TYR A 247 7.20 -2.53 11.49
N GLN A 248 7.90 -3.67 11.55
CA GLN A 248 7.66 -4.77 10.61
C GLN A 248 6.25 -5.36 10.76
N GLU A 249 5.80 -5.61 11.99
CA GLU A 249 4.48 -6.19 12.23
C GLU A 249 3.34 -5.24 11.83
N LEU A 250 3.45 -3.94 12.15
CA LEU A 250 2.46 -2.95 11.70
C LEU A 250 2.47 -2.77 10.18
N ARG A 251 3.64 -2.79 9.55
CA ARG A 251 3.78 -2.71 8.10
C ARG A 251 3.14 -3.90 7.39
N ILE A 252 3.31 -5.12 7.92
CA ILE A 252 2.63 -6.32 7.41
C ILE A 252 1.12 -6.14 7.54
N ALA A 253 0.61 -5.78 8.71
CA ALA A 253 -0.83 -5.57 8.93
C ALA A 253 -1.41 -4.54 7.97
N ALA A 254 -0.77 -3.38 7.84
CA ALA A 254 -1.20 -2.31 6.95
C ALA A 254 -1.14 -2.73 5.46
N THR A 255 -0.14 -3.53 5.07
CA THR A 255 -0.07 -4.11 3.72
C THR A 255 -1.24 -5.05 3.45
N GLN A 256 -1.59 -5.92 4.40
CA GLN A 256 -2.72 -6.85 4.26
C GLN A 256 -4.07 -6.11 4.25
N LEU A 257 -4.21 -5.06 5.06
CA LEU A 257 -5.38 -4.18 5.01
C LEU A 257 -5.53 -3.54 3.62
N ASN A 258 -4.46 -2.97 3.08
CA ASN A 258 -4.47 -2.34 1.76
C ASN A 258 -4.74 -3.34 0.63
N LEU A 259 -4.16 -4.54 0.69
CA LEU A 259 -4.37 -5.59 -0.31
C LEU A 259 -5.86 -5.94 -0.43
N ALA A 260 -6.54 -6.15 0.69
CA ALA A 260 -7.96 -6.46 0.69
C ALA A 260 -8.82 -5.24 0.34
N TYR A 261 -8.48 -4.05 0.86
CA TYR A 261 -9.18 -2.81 0.60
C TYR A 261 -9.20 -2.45 -0.90
N TYR A 262 -8.02 -2.31 -1.51
CA TYR A 262 -7.92 -1.93 -2.92
C TYR A 262 -8.30 -3.08 -3.85
N GLY A 263 -8.03 -4.33 -3.46
CA GLY A 263 -8.50 -5.50 -4.20
C GLY A 263 -10.03 -5.59 -4.23
N TRP A 264 -10.71 -5.25 -3.13
CA TRP A 264 -12.17 -5.15 -3.08
C TRP A 264 -12.71 -4.02 -3.95
N ARG A 265 -12.08 -2.85 -3.90
CA ARG A 265 -12.39 -1.71 -4.76
C ARG A 265 -12.30 -2.09 -6.24
N ALA A 266 -11.24 -2.80 -6.61
CA ALA A 266 -11.01 -3.28 -7.98
C ALA A 266 -11.88 -4.50 -8.37
N GLY A 267 -12.57 -5.15 -7.42
CA GLY A 267 -13.34 -6.38 -7.65
C GLY A 267 -12.51 -7.65 -7.77
N SER A 268 -11.22 -7.60 -7.49
CA SER A 268 -10.29 -8.74 -7.58
C SER A 268 -10.14 -9.53 -6.27
N PHE A 269 -10.49 -8.95 -5.13
CA PHE A 269 -10.46 -9.62 -3.82
C PHE A 269 -11.88 -9.99 -3.42
N GLN A 270 -12.22 -11.27 -3.46
CA GLN A 270 -13.62 -11.71 -3.31
C GLN A 270 -13.81 -12.79 -2.24
N THR A 271 -12.72 -13.38 -1.77
CA THR A 271 -12.74 -14.57 -0.95
C THR A 271 -11.68 -14.50 0.13
N ILE A 272 -12.04 -14.93 1.33
CA ILE A 272 -11.11 -15.15 2.44
C ILE A 272 -10.88 -16.66 2.56
N HIS A 273 -9.65 -17.02 2.85
CA HIS A 273 -9.26 -18.41 3.10
C HIS A 273 -8.68 -18.50 4.51
N PHE A 274 -9.08 -19.51 5.25
CA PHE A 274 -8.61 -19.79 6.61
C PHE A 274 -7.60 -20.92 6.63
N GLU A 275 -6.78 -20.99 7.68
CA GLU A 275 -5.76 -22.05 7.84
C GLU A 275 -6.35 -23.46 7.92
N ASP A 276 -7.56 -23.59 8.47
CA ASP A 276 -8.30 -24.85 8.54
C ASP A 276 -8.87 -25.33 7.19
N GLY A 277 -8.60 -24.59 6.10
CA GLY A 277 -9.06 -24.86 4.74
C GLY A 277 -10.46 -24.36 4.42
N VAL A 278 -11.13 -23.70 5.36
CA VAL A 278 -12.42 -23.02 5.11
C VAL A 278 -12.20 -21.87 4.15
N THR A 279 -13.09 -21.74 3.18
CA THR A 279 -13.11 -20.63 2.22
C THR A 279 -14.44 -19.90 2.35
N LEU A 280 -14.38 -18.58 2.50
CA LEU A 280 -15.53 -17.72 2.68
C LEU A 280 -15.67 -16.76 1.51
N ARG A 281 -16.74 -16.85 0.73
CA ARG A 281 -17.11 -15.87 -0.28
C ARG A 281 -17.65 -14.62 0.41
N LEU A 282 -17.05 -13.47 0.13
CA LEU A 282 -17.46 -12.19 0.72
C LEU A 282 -18.78 -11.70 0.12
N ASP A 283 -19.65 -11.18 0.97
CA ASP A 283 -20.91 -10.57 0.53
C ASP A 283 -20.61 -9.29 -0.28
N PRO A 284 -21.06 -9.18 -1.54
CA PRO A 284 -20.75 -8.06 -2.41
C PRO A 284 -21.28 -6.71 -1.91
N ARG A 285 -22.15 -6.72 -0.91
CA ARG A 285 -22.70 -5.51 -0.25
C ARG A 285 -21.76 -4.90 0.77
N LEU A 286 -20.68 -5.57 1.16
CA LEU A 286 -19.72 -5.04 2.12
C LEU A 286 -19.01 -3.80 1.58
N ASN A 287 -18.53 -2.96 2.46
CA ASN A 287 -17.61 -1.86 2.13
C ASN A 287 -16.15 -2.33 2.26
N ALA A 288 -15.24 -1.64 1.61
CA ALA A 288 -13.84 -2.04 1.51
C ALA A 288 -13.13 -2.07 2.88
N GLY A 289 -13.43 -1.13 3.78
CA GLY A 289 -12.87 -1.10 5.14
C GLY A 289 -13.25 -2.32 5.96
N THR A 290 -14.50 -2.78 5.85
CA THR A 290 -14.95 -4.03 6.48
C THR A 290 -14.21 -5.24 5.92
N VAL A 291 -14.10 -5.35 4.60
CA VAL A 291 -13.40 -6.46 3.93
C VAL A 291 -11.93 -6.52 4.35
N ALA A 292 -11.28 -5.37 4.47
CA ALA A 292 -9.89 -5.30 4.90
C ALA A 292 -9.69 -5.82 6.33
N VAL A 293 -10.57 -5.45 7.26
CA VAL A 293 -10.52 -5.96 8.64
C VAL A 293 -10.84 -7.46 8.67
N MET A 294 -11.86 -7.91 7.93
CA MET A 294 -12.19 -9.33 7.83
C MET A 294 -10.98 -10.16 7.33
N HIS A 295 -10.29 -9.66 6.31
CA HIS A 295 -9.09 -10.31 5.79
C HIS A 295 -7.96 -10.32 6.83
N LEU A 296 -7.64 -9.18 7.44
CA LEU A 296 -6.55 -9.12 8.42
C LEU A 296 -6.76 -10.12 9.56
N PHE A 297 -7.98 -10.19 10.10
CA PHE A 297 -8.29 -11.09 11.21
C PHE A 297 -8.26 -12.57 10.80
N SER A 298 -8.56 -12.90 9.54
CA SER A 298 -8.44 -14.28 9.05
C SER A 298 -6.99 -14.80 9.00
N LEU A 299 -6.00 -13.91 9.09
CA LEU A 299 -4.58 -14.28 9.15
C LEU A 299 -4.12 -14.64 10.58
N PHE A 300 -4.93 -14.39 11.58
CA PHE A 300 -4.61 -14.63 12.99
C PHE A 300 -5.35 -15.82 13.62
N SER A 301 -6.45 -16.26 13.00
CA SER A 301 -7.45 -17.10 13.65
C SER A 301 -8.05 -18.10 12.66
N ASP A 302 -8.54 -19.22 13.17
CA ASP A 302 -9.45 -20.09 12.42
C ASP A 302 -10.83 -19.41 12.24
N TRP A 303 -11.72 -20.06 11.49
CA TRP A 303 -13.07 -19.55 11.22
C TRP A 303 -13.86 -19.19 12.49
N GLN A 304 -13.78 -20.02 13.54
CA GLN A 304 -14.57 -19.80 14.75
C GLN A 304 -14.04 -18.62 15.57
N GLU A 305 -12.73 -18.58 15.80
CA GLU A 305 -12.09 -17.48 16.51
C GLU A 305 -12.26 -16.16 15.74
N TRP A 306 -12.16 -16.20 14.42
CA TRP A 306 -12.41 -15.06 13.56
C TRP A 306 -13.83 -14.50 13.70
N ALA A 307 -14.84 -15.41 13.76
CA ALA A 307 -16.23 -14.98 13.94
C ALA A 307 -16.43 -14.32 15.32
N ASP A 308 -15.81 -14.84 16.35
CA ASP A 308 -15.85 -14.27 17.70
C ASP A 308 -15.10 -12.90 17.73
N ASP A 309 -13.91 -12.82 17.14
CA ASP A 309 -13.12 -11.59 17.08
C ASP A 309 -13.88 -10.43 16.39
N LEU A 310 -14.71 -10.71 15.40
CA LEU A 310 -15.37 -9.69 14.59
C LEU A 310 -16.83 -9.43 14.95
N TYR A 311 -17.56 -10.44 15.42
CA TYR A 311 -19.02 -10.36 15.57
C TYR A 311 -19.52 -10.59 16.99
N ALA A 312 -18.67 -11.02 17.94
CA ALA A 312 -19.07 -11.08 19.34
C ALA A 312 -19.28 -9.67 19.93
N ALA A 313 -20.06 -9.60 21.01
CA ALA A 313 -20.40 -8.34 21.67
C ALA A 313 -19.20 -7.53 22.17
N ASP A 314 -18.08 -8.19 22.47
CA ASP A 314 -16.78 -7.62 22.87
C ASP A 314 -15.70 -7.73 21.78
N GLY A 315 -16.09 -8.05 20.56
CA GLY A 315 -15.21 -8.17 19.40
C GLY A 315 -14.53 -6.86 19.00
N PHE A 316 -13.65 -6.95 18.02
CA PHE A 316 -12.80 -5.84 17.59
C PHE A 316 -13.57 -4.55 17.24
N PRO A 317 -14.70 -4.57 16.50
CA PRO A 317 -15.42 -3.33 16.18
C PRO A 317 -15.95 -2.61 17.43
N THR A 318 -16.45 -3.37 18.41
CA THR A 318 -16.89 -2.83 19.72
C THR A 318 -15.71 -2.25 20.48
N ARG A 319 -14.57 -2.96 20.48
CA ARG A 319 -13.33 -2.47 21.11
C ARG A 319 -12.83 -1.19 20.45
N TYR A 320 -12.83 -1.12 19.11
CA TYR A 320 -12.50 0.09 18.36
C TYR A 320 -13.39 1.27 18.79
N GLY A 321 -14.71 1.06 18.85
CA GLY A 321 -15.66 2.07 19.30
C GLY A 321 -15.43 2.52 20.75
N SER A 322 -15.04 1.61 21.64
CA SER A 322 -14.72 1.95 23.04
C SER A 322 -13.44 2.78 23.18
N LEU A 323 -12.47 2.62 22.28
CA LEU A 323 -11.21 3.36 22.27
C LEU A 323 -11.37 4.76 21.66
N PHE A 324 -12.12 4.88 20.59
CA PHE A 324 -12.13 6.09 19.75
C PHE A 324 -13.51 6.71 19.53
N GLY A 325 -14.55 6.18 20.16
CA GLY A 325 -15.93 6.65 19.98
C GLY A 325 -16.58 6.17 18.68
N ASP A 326 -17.69 6.81 18.33
CA ASP A 326 -18.51 6.40 17.17
C ASP A 326 -17.82 6.70 15.84
N MET A 327 -17.29 5.65 15.22
CA MET A 327 -16.59 5.69 13.94
C MET A 327 -17.52 6.03 12.77
N TRP A 328 -18.80 5.64 12.83
CA TRP A 328 -19.74 5.89 11.74
C TRP A 328 -20.16 7.37 11.69
N THR A 329 -20.43 7.95 12.86
CA THR A 329 -20.70 9.40 12.98
C THR A 329 -19.48 10.20 12.49
N ARG A 330 -18.26 9.83 12.89
CA ARG A 330 -17.03 10.52 12.46
C ARG A 330 -16.82 10.40 10.96
N ALA A 331 -16.96 9.20 10.38
CA ALA A 331 -16.84 9.00 8.93
C ALA A 331 -17.91 9.78 8.15
N SER A 332 -19.14 9.81 8.63
CA SER A 332 -20.22 10.59 8.04
C SER A 332 -19.94 12.10 8.06
N ALA A 333 -19.38 12.61 9.15
CA ALA A 333 -19.02 14.02 9.29
C ALA A 333 -17.85 14.42 8.36
N ALA A 334 -16.90 13.53 8.13
CA ALA A 334 -15.79 13.75 7.21
C ALA A 334 -16.21 13.74 5.72
N GLY A 335 -17.37 13.15 5.42
CA GLY A 335 -17.86 13.00 4.05
C GLY A 335 -17.22 11.86 3.27
N PRO A 336 -17.53 11.73 1.98
CA PRO A 336 -17.02 10.65 1.15
C PRO A 336 -15.52 10.80 0.85
N LEU A 337 -14.76 9.69 0.92
CA LEU A 337 -13.35 9.68 0.52
C LEU A 337 -13.17 10.12 -0.93
N ILE A 338 -13.96 9.56 -1.83
CA ILE A 338 -13.97 9.88 -3.25
C ILE A 338 -15.30 10.56 -3.61
N PRO A 339 -15.33 11.88 -3.83
CA PRO A 339 -16.54 12.54 -4.34
C PRO A 339 -16.83 12.13 -5.78
N SER A 340 -18.10 12.12 -6.17
CA SER A 340 -18.53 11.67 -7.51
C SER A 340 -18.01 12.53 -8.67
N ALA A 341 -17.55 13.74 -8.40
CA ALA A 341 -17.02 14.67 -9.40
C ALA A 341 -15.54 15.02 -9.14
N ILE A 342 -14.76 14.04 -8.71
CA ILE A 342 -13.32 14.24 -8.47
C ILE A 342 -12.60 14.50 -9.80
N VAL A 343 -11.79 15.56 -9.84
CA VAL A 343 -10.95 15.92 -10.99
C VAL A 343 -9.54 16.19 -10.49
N GLN A 344 -8.56 15.60 -11.14
CA GLN A 344 -7.16 15.91 -10.86
C GLN A 344 -6.84 17.36 -11.22
N PRO A 345 -6.19 18.14 -10.35
CA PRO A 345 -5.71 19.47 -10.70
C PRO A 345 -4.62 19.40 -11.77
N GLY A 346 -4.33 20.56 -12.39
CA GLY A 346 -3.23 20.65 -13.34
C GLY A 346 -1.90 20.35 -12.67
N LEU A 347 -1.26 19.24 -13.04
CA LEU A 347 0.05 18.83 -12.55
C LEU A 347 1.07 18.88 -13.69
N VAL A 348 2.31 19.20 -13.33
CA VAL A 348 3.43 19.16 -14.26
C VAL A 348 4.39 18.01 -13.94
N LEU A 349 5.20 17.60 -14.92
CA LEU A 349 6.28 16.62 -14.70
C LEU A 349 7.23 17.11 -13.60
N PRO A 350 7.75 16.21 -12.73
CA PRO A 350 8.45 16.57 -11.50
C PRO A 350 9.94 16.99 -11.74
N PHE A 351 10.19 17.70 -12.83
CA PHE A 351 11.51 18.22 -13.19
C PHE A 351 11.40 19.50 -14.01
N ARG A 352 12.48 20.24 -14.13
CA ARG A 352 12.49 21.58 -14.71
C ARG A 352 12.10 21.61 -16.19
N PRO A 353 11.44 22.69 -16.65
CA PRO A 353 11.15 22.89 -18.07
C PRO A 353 12.41 22.78 -18.94
N GLY A 354 12.28 22.08 -20.07
CA GLY A 354 13.39 21.84 -21.01
C GLY A 354 14.32 20.69 -20.63
N GLU A 355 14.18 20.09 -19.45
CA GLU A 355 14.92 18.88 -19.09
C GLU A 355 14.28 17.64 -19.74
N ALA A 356 15.16 16.71 -20.13
CA ALA A 356 14.79 15.40 -20.62
C ALA A 356 15.08 14.35 -19.55
N TRP A 357 14.08 13.57 -19.18
CA TRP A 357 14.20 12.45 -18.26
C TRP A 357 13.67 11.17 -18.92
N SER A 358 13.99 10.02 -18.37
CA SER A 358 13.45 8.73 -18.83
C SER A 358 12.31 8.29 -17.94
N LEU A 359 11.19 7.86 -18.53
CA LEU A 359 10.17 7.06 -17.85
C LEU A 359 10.75 5.65 -17.66
N THR A 360 11.24 5.35 -16.46
CA THR A 360 11.90 4.08 -16.18
C THR A 360 10.95 3.00 -15.72
N ALA A 361 9.80 3.39 -15.15
CA ALA A 361 8.70 2.48 -14.88
C ALA A 361 7.35 3.12 -15.21
N GLY A 362 6.48 2.36 -15.87
CA GLY A 362 5.04 2.65 -16.02
C GLY A 362 4.29 2.37 -14.72
N PRO A 363 2.95 2.36 -14.76
CA PRO A 363 2.13 2.18 -13.57
C PRO A 363 2.55 0.96 -12.73
N HIS A 364 2.85 1.21 -11.45
CA HIS A 364 3.20 0.21 -10.45
C HIS A 364 2.66 0.62 -9.08
N ASN A 365 2.88 -0.19 -8.04
CA ASN A 365 2.30 0.06 -6.72
C ASN A 365 2.61 1.47 -6.23
N ALA A 366 1.60 2.17 -5.74
CA ALA A 366 1.72 3.56 -5.29
C ALA A 366 2.71 3.71 -4.13
N TRP A 367 2.85 2.68 -3.29
CA TRP A 367 3.87 2.59 -2.24
C TRP A 367 4.44 1.18 -2.15
N ASN A 368 3.63 0.20 -1.75
CA ASN A 368 4.04 -1.20 -1.61
C ASN A 368 3.00 -2.15 -2.22
N ALA A 369 3.24 -3.46 -2.13
CA ALA A 369 2.25 -4.47 -2.50
C ALA A 369 0.95 -4.23 -1.72
N GLY A 370 -0.19 -4.36 -2.39
CA GLY A 370 -1.51 -4.08 -1.83
C GLY A 370 -2.02 -2.67 -2.16
N THR A 371 -1.17 -1.69 -2.46
CA THR A 371 -1.63 -0.40 -3.00
C THR A 371 -1.93 -0.50 -4.49
N PRO A 372 -2.78 0.38 -5.06
CA PRO A 372 -3.08 0.35 -6.49
C PRO A 372 -1.84 0.69 -7.33
N LEU A 373 -1.86 0.35 -8.62
CA LEU A 373 -0.82 0.73 -9.58
C LEU A 373 -0.87 2.24 -9.84
N GLY A 374 -0.43 3.03 -8.86
CA GLY A 374 -0.60 4.47 -8.78
C GLY A 374 0.65 5.30 -9.07
N ALA A 375 1.81 4.67 -9.16
CA ALA A 375 3.09 5.36 -9.28
C ALA A 375 3.70 5.29 -10.68
N LEU A 376 4.58 6.25 -10.95
CA LEU A 376 5.44 6.35 -12.14
C LEU A 376 6.86 6.67 -11.69
N ASP A 377 7.87 6.09 -12.35
CA ASP A 377 9.27 6.40 -12.06
C ASP A 377 9.92 7.20 -13.18
N PHE A 378 10.63 8.25 -12.80
CA PHE A 378 11.38 9.10 -13.70
C PHE A 378 12.85 9.16 -13.28
N SER A 379 13.75 8.87 -14.20
CA SER A 379 15.20 8.94 -14.00
C SER A 379 15.81 10.09 -14.80
N PRO A 380 16.67 10.93 -14.19
CA PRO A 380 17.34 11.98 -14.94
C PRO A 380 18.34 11.38 -15.94
N ILE A 381 18.36 11.91 -17.16
CA ILE A 381 19.34 11.52 -18.18
C ILE A 381 20.63 12.28 -17.89
N THR A 382 21.54 11.62 -17.17
CA THR A 382 22.85 12.15 -16.77
C THR A 382 23.93 11.12 -17.07
N GLY A 383 25.19 11.49 -16.93
CA GLY A 383 26.33 10.54 -16.97
C GLY A 383 26.76 10.08 -15.58
N GLU A 384 25.89 10.23 -14.58
CA GLU A 384 26.16 9.84 -13.19
C GLU A 384 26.11 8.31 -13.03
N GLU A 385 26.86 7.79 -12.06
CA GLU A 385 26.85 6.36 -11.73
C GLU A 385 25.47 5.94 -11.19
N PRO A 386 25.04 4.70 -11.43
CA PRO A 386 23.81 4.18 -10.84
C PRO A 386 23.78 4.35 -9.32
N CYS A 387 22.65 4.77 -8.79
CA CYS A 387 22.45 5.07 -7.36
C CYS A 387 23.30 6.24 -6.78
N ALA A 388 24.00 6.99 -7.61
CA ALA A 388 24.52 8.27 -7.16
C ALA A 388 23.38 9.23 -6.82
N VAL A 389 23.59 10.08 -5.82
CA VAL A 389 22.69 11.24 -5.61
C VAL A 389 22.84 12.15 -6.80
N SER A 390 21.75 12.35 -7.55
CA SER A 390 21.82 13.12 -8.79
C SER A 390 22.04 14.61 -8.51
N THR A 391 22.71 15.28 -9.43
CA THR A 391 22.82 16.75 -9.43
C THR A 391 21.54 17.42 -9.97
N ARG A 392 20.61 16.66 -10.56
CA ARG A 392 19.31 17.16 -11.00
C ARG A 392 18.35 17.30 -9.82
N TRP A 393 17.37 18.17 -9.99
CA TRP A 393 16.34 18.42 -8.98
C TRP A 393 15.01 17.77 -9.34
N VAL A 394 14.41 17.08 -8.39
CA VAL A 394 12.97 16.85 -8.39
C VAL A 394 12.29 18.15 -7.99
N THR A 395 11.26 18.55 -8.73
CA THR A 395 10.56 19.81 -8.51
C THR A 395 9.07 19.59 -8.23
N ALA A 396 8.46 20.53 -7.54
CA ALA A 396 7.04 20.48 -7.21
C ALA A 396 6.17 20.48 -8.48
N SER A 397 5.30 19.48 -8.60
CA SER A 397 4.37 19.33 -9.73
C SER A 397 3.20 20.31 -9.70
N ALA A 398 2.97 20.98 -8.57
CA ALA A 398 1.94 21.99 -8.34
C ALA A 398 2.32 22.86 -7.14
N PRO A 399 1.67 24.01 -6.92
CA PRO A 399 1.81 24.76 -5.67
C PRO A 399 1.23 23.96 -4.50
N GLY A 400 1.79 24.11 -3.30
CA GLY A 400 1.29 23.44 -2.10
C GLY A 400 2.11 23.72 -0.86
N VAL A 401 1.88 22.92 0.17
CA VAL A 401 2.65 22.87 1.42
C VAL A 401 3.30 21.51 1.56
N VAL A 402 4.55 21.45 1.96
CA VAL A 402 5.22 20.19 2.27
C VAL A 402 4.65 19.66 3.58
N ALA A 403 3.71 18.72 3.49
CA ALA A 403 3.09 18.10 4.66
C ALA A 403 4.05 17.15 5.39
N ARG A 404 4.94 16.48 4.64
CA ARG A 404 5.98 15.61 5.18
C ARG A 404 7.25 15.68 4.34
N ALA A 405 8.41 15.66 5.03
CA ALA A 405 9.72 15.49 4.43
C ALA A 405 10.56 14.62 5.37
N ALA A 406 10.45 13.32 5.22
CA ALA A 406 11.11 12.32 6.07
C ALA A 406 11.24 10.98 5.32
N ASP A 407 12.13 10.12 5.79
CA ASP A 407 12.29 8.75 5.28
C ASP A 407 12.41 8.72 3.75
N HIS A 408 13.18 9.67 3.18
CA HIS A 408 13.45 9.82 1.74
C HIS A 408 12.21 10.14 0.88
N ALA A 409 11.11 10.58 1.51
CA ALA A 409 9.88 10.97 0.85
C ALA A 409 9.49 12.42 1.15
N VAL A 410 8.91 13.07 0.15
CA VAL A 410 8.23 14.36 0.28
C VAL A 410 6.77 14.17 -0.09
N ALA A 411 5.87 14.51 0.81
CA ALA A 411 4.44 14.62 0.53
C ALA A 411 4.07 16.10 0.37
N LEU A 412 3.61 16.45 -0.81
CA LEU A 412 3.18 17.80 -1.16
C LEU A 412 1.65 17.87 -1.10
N ASP A 413 1.13 18.54 -0.10
CA ASP A 413 -0.28 18.82 0.11
C ASP A 413 -0.69 20.04 -0.73
N LEU A 414 -1.69 19.87 -1.60
CA LEU A 414 -2.10 20.90 -2.56
C LEU A 414 -3.21 21.81 -2.04
N ASP A 415 -3.96 21.43 -1.02
CA ASP A 415 -4.97 22.27 -0.39
C ASP A 415 -4.37 23.19 0.70
N GLY A 416 -3.19 22.86 1.19
CA GLY A 416 -2.33 23.74 1.99
C GLY A 416 -2.65 23.76 3.46
N ASP A 417 -3.37 22.76 3.99
CA ASP A 417 -3.65 22.60 5.41
C ASP A 417 -2.51 21.87 6.17
N GLY A 418 -1.58 21.24 5.44
CA GLY A 418 -0.39 20.55 5.98
C GLY A 418 -0.66 19.13 6.44
N PHE A 419 -1.79 18.53 6.04
CA PHE A 419 -2.16 17.18 6.41
C PHE A 419 -2.30 16.28 5.16
N GLU A 420 -1.64 15.12 5.16
CA GLU A 420 -1.65 14.19 4.01
C GLU A 420 -2.98 13.46 3.78
N GLY A 421 -3.90 13.52 4.74
CA GLY A 421 -5.18 12.81 4.72
C GLY A 421 -6.33 13.61 4.13
N THR A 422 -6.11 14.85 3.69
CA THR A 422 -7.11 15.76 3.09
C THR A 422 -6.72 16.14 1.67
N GLY A 423 -7.72 16.31 0.81
CA GLY A 423 -7.52 16.82 -0.54
C GLY A 423 -6.52 16.03 -1.38
N TRP A 424 -5.90 16.73 -2.33
CA TRP A 424 -4.88 16.17 -3.21
C TRP A 424 -3.48 16.23 -2.61
N VAL A 425 -2.79 15.11 -2.58
CA VAL A 425 -1.39 15.00 -2.15
C VAL A 425 -0.57 14.31 -3.23
N ILE A 426 0.61 14.86 -3.55
CA ILE A 426 1.60 14.23 -4.43
C ILE A 426 2.75 13.75 -3.57
N VAL A 427 3.10 12.48 -3.71
CA VAL A 427 4.21 11.84 -2.98
C VAL A 427 5.37 11.61 -3.92
N TYR A 428 6.54 12.12 -3.55
CA TYR A 428 7.82 11.94 -4.24
C TYR A 428 8.72 11.09 -3.34
N PHE A 429 9.21 9.98 -3.84
CA PHE A 429 10.03 9.05 -3.08
C PHE A 429 11.39 8.80 -3.74
N HIS A 430 12.34 8.20 -3.02
CA HIS A 430 13.76 8.06 -3.35
C HIS A 430 14.52 9.39 -3.43
N LEU A 431 14.12 10.37 -2.65
CA LEU A 431 14.87 11.62 -2.50
C LEU A 431 16.02 11.44 -1.52
N ALA A 432 17.19 11.98 -1.88
CA ALA A 432 18.32 12.00 -0.97
C ALA A 432 18.00 12.84 0.26
N GLU A 433 18.41 12.39 1.45
CA GLU A 433 18.24 13.15 2.68
C GLU A 433 18.95 14.51 2.59
N SER A 434 20.15 14.52 2.01
CA SER A 434 20.90 15.75 1.78
C SER A 434 20.25 16.63 0.71
N GLY A 435 19.84 17.82 1.09
CA GLY A 435 19.22 18.78 0.20
C GLY A 435 17.71 18.63 0.03
N MET A 436 17.08 17.70 0.76
CA MET A 436 15.62 17.57 0.79
C MET A 436 14.99 18.79 1.46
N ILE A 437 13.87 19.26 0.90
CA ILE A 437 13.10 20.38 1.42
C ILE A 437 12.57 20.10 2.83
N GLN A 438 12.32 21.15 3.61
CA GLN A 438 11.80 20.98 4.98
C GLN A 438 10.27 20.94 5.01
N GLN A 439 9.72 20.12 5.90
CA GLN A 439 8.30 20.10 6.23
C GLN A 439 7.80 21.51 6.61
N GLY A 440 6.56 21.81 6.25
CA GLY A 440 5.91 23.11 6.47
C GLY A 440 6.29 24.17 5.43
N THR A 441 7.24 23.89 4.53
CA THR A 441 7.62 24.83 3.47
C THR A 441 6.49 24.95 2.45
N ARG A 442 6.11 26.19 2.14
CA ARG A 442 5.17 26.50 1.05
C ARG A 442 5.95 26.64 -0.25
N VAL A 443 5.52 25.92 -1.28
CA VAL A 443 6.18 25.89 -2.59
C VAL A 443 5.24 26.31 -3.72
N SER A 444 5.85 26.84 -4.76
CA SER A 444 5.25 27.05 -6.08
C SER A 444 5.60 25.90 -7.01
N THR A 445 4.87 25.78 -8.13
CA THR A 445 5.30 24.87 -9.21
C THR A 445 6.75 25.16 -9.58
N ASP A 446 7.54 24.12 -9.81
CA ASP A 446 8.96 24.14 -10.17
C ASP A 446 9.95 24.44 -9.02
N ASP A 447 9.47 24.73 -7.83
CA ASP A 447 10.37 24.84 -6.68
C ASP A 447 11.06 23.49 -6.39
N PRO A 448 12.35 23.49 -6.01
CA PRO A 448 13.11 22.27 -5.78
C PRO A 448 12.64 21.57 -4.49
N LEU A 449 12.44 20.24 -4.57
CA LEU A 449 12.04 19.39 -3.44
C LEU A 449 13.20 18.57 -2.88
N GLY A 450 14.11 18.11 -3.74
CA GLY A 450 15.24 17.25 -3.38
C GLY A 450 15.92 16.67 -4.60
N HIS A 451 16.93 15.85 -4.37
CA HIS A 451 17.67 15.17 -5.41
C HIS A 451 17.25 13.71 -5.53
N PRO A 452 16.96 13.18 -6.72
CA PRO A 452 16.66 11.77 -6.88
C PRO A 452 17.89 10.92 -6.52
N SER A 453 17.65 9.76 -5.95
CA SER A 453 18.67 8.82 -5.46
C SER A 453 18.17 7.37 -5.50
N CYS A 454 18.81 6.47 -4.74
CA CYS A 454 18.32 5.13 -4.43
C CYS A 454 17.98 4.96 -2.95
N GLN A 455 17.91 6.04 -2.18
CA GLN A 455 17.68 5.97 -0.73
C GLN A 455 16.21 5.69 -0.41
N GLY A 456 15.94 5.18 0.78
CA GLY A 456 14.60 4.97 1.33
C GLY A 456 13.91 3.66 0.96
N GLY A 457 14.49 2.86 0.06
CA GLY A 457 13.88 1.59 -0.35
C GLY A 457 14.67 0.87 -1.43
N GLN A 458 14.08 -0.18 -1.99
CA GLN A 458 14.73 -0.92 -3.07
C GLN A 458 14.69 -0.14 -4.37
N ALA A 459 15.85 0.18 -4.90
CA ALA A 459 16.03 0.84 -6.18
C ALA A 459 17.21 0.22 -6.94
N SER A 460 17.09 0.06 -8.24
CA SER A 460 18.16 -0.45 -9.12
C SER A 460 18.95 0.65 -9.81
N GLY A 461 18.53 1.90 -9.68
CA GLY A 461 19.15 3.09 -10.29
C GLY A 461 18.50 4.36 -9.76
N THR A 462 19.22 5.48 -9.90
CA THR A 462 18.76 6.80 -9.47
C THR A 462 17.48 7.21 -10.19
N HIS A 463 16.40 7.44 -9.45
CA HIS A 463 15.10 7.88 -9.98
C HIS A 463 14.29 8.61 -8.90
N VAL A 464 13.19 9.19 -9.31
CA VAL A 464 12.10 9.61 -8.42
C VAL A 464 10.86 8.77 -8.72
N HIS A 465 10.29 8.19 -7.68
CA HIS A 465 8.99 7.54 -7.70
C HIS A 465 7.92 8.57 -7.35
N VAL A 466 6.90 8.71 -8.17
CA VAL A 466 5.86 9.72 -7.99
C VAL A 466 4.49 9.08 -7.97
N ALA A 467 3.75 9.28 -6.88
CA ALA A 467 2.39 8.79 -6.69
C ALA A 467 1.48 9.91 -6.17
N ARG A 468 0.18 9.64 -6.07
CA ARG A 468 -0.79 10.64 -5.59
C ARG A 468 -1.87 10.00 -4.73
N LYS A 469 -2.37 10.81 -3.77
CA LYS A 469 -3.52 10.48 -2.93
C LYS A 469 -4.63 11.52 -3.11
N TYR A 470 -5.85 11.13 -2.77
CA TYR A 470 -6.95 12.04 -2.53
C TYR A 470 -7.68 11.61 -1.26
N ASN A 471 -7.83 12.51 -0.29
CA ASN A 471 -8.34 12.21 1.05
C ASN A 471 -7.65 10.98 1.69
N GLY A 472 -6.34 10.85 1.49
CA GLY A 472 -5.52 9.74 1.94
C GLY A 472 -5.61 8.47 1.08
N GLU A 473 -6.59 8.33 0.21
CA GLU A 473 -6.74 7.15 -0.64
C GLU A 473 -5.76 7.20 -1.83
N TRP A 474 -4.97 6.14 -2.01
CA TRP A 474 -4.08 6.01 -3.17
C TRP A 474 -4.89 5.83 -4.45
N LEU A 475 -4.55 6.56 -5.50
CA LEU A 475 -5.24 6.50 -6.78
C LEU A 475 -4.40 5.79 -7.84
N ALA A 476 -5.03 4.88 -8.59
CA ALA A 476 -4.39 4.24 -9.74
C ALA A 476 -3.97 5.28 -10.79
N ALA A 477 -2.80 5.06 -11.42
CA ALA A 477 -2.29 5.95 -12.46
C ALA A 477 -3.12 5.85 -13.76
N ASP A 478 -3.58 4.64 -14.09
CA ASP A 478 -4.51 4.39 -15.19
C ASP A 478 -5.83 3.87 -14.60
N GLY A 479 -6.66 4.77 -14.13
CA GLY A 479 -7.91 4.49 -13.44
C GLY A 479 -8.97 5.57 -13.73
N PRO A 480 -10.04 5.59 -12.92
CA PRO A 480 -11.16 6.55 -13.09
C PRO A 480 -10.72 8.02 -13.09
N VAL A 481 -9.65 8.34 -12.40
CA VAL A 481 -9.00 9.65 -12.46
C VAL A 481 -7.58 9.45 -12.97
N PRO A 482 -7.33 9.54 -14.28
CA PRO A 482 -6.02 9.25 -14.85
C PRO A 482 -4.92 10.17 -14.29
N PHE A 483 -3.70 9.64 -14.09
CA PHE A 483 -2.55 10.44 -13.71
C PHE A 483 -2.03 11.20 -14.93
N VAL A 484 -2.19 12.51 -14.92
CA VAL A 484 -1.80 13.39 -16.02
C VAL A 484 -0.76 14.38 -15.51
N LEU A 485 0.41 14.40 -16.14
CA LEU A 485 1.55 15.27 -15.83
C LEU A 485 1.97 16.03 -17.09
N SER A 486 1.90 17.37 -17.12
CA SER A 486 2.19 18.20 -18.31
C SER A 486 1.41 17.75 -19.57
N GLY A 487 0.17 17.30 -19.41
CA GLY A 487 -0.65 16.76 -20.48
C GLY A 487 -0.34 15.31 -20.88
N TRP A 488 0.67 14.69 -20.30
CA TRP A 488 0.96 13.27 -20.46
C TRP A 488 0.06 12.43 -19.55
N ARG A 489 -0.79 11.61 -20.12
CA ARG A 489 -1.65 10.64 -19.43
C ARG A 489 -0.91 9.31 -19.28
N ALA A 490 -0.88 8.78 -18.07
CA ALA A 490 -0.38 7.43 -17.80
C ALA A 490 -1.36 6.38 -18.34
N VAL A 491 -0.80 5.32 -18.92
CA VAL A 491 -1.53 4.14 -19.41
C VAL A 491 -0.78 2.90 -18.94
N ALA A 492 -1.47 2.00 -18.26
CA ALA A 492 -0.90 0.76 -17.76
C ALA A 492 -0.57 -0.22 -18.91
N GLY A 493 0.48 -1.02 -18.73
CA GLY A 493 0.81 -2.14 -19.59
C GLY A 493 0.20 -3.46 -19.07
N GLU A 494 0.52 -4.55 -19.73
CA GLU A 494 0.04 -5.90 -19.34
C GLU A 494 0.60 -6.38 -18.00
N ARG A 495 1.73 -5.84 -17.57
CA ARG A 495 2.41 -6.19 -16.32
C ARG A 495 2.78 -4.93 -15.55
N ILE A 496 2.90 -5.07 -14.24
CA ILE A 496 3.45 -4.05 -13.34
C ILE A 496 4.80 -3.52 -13.86
N TYR A 497 5.06 -2.23 -13.74
CA TYR A 497 6.19 -1.47 -14.28
C TYR A 497 6.17 -1.24 -15.80
N GLN A 498 5.34 -1.97 -16.55
CA GLN A 498 5.13 -1.70 -17.96
C GLN A 498 4.04 -0.63 -18.14
N GLY A 499 4.11 0.06 -19.27
CA GLY A 499 3.12 1.07 -19.62
C GLY A 499 3.74 2.22 -20.39
N GLN A 500 2.97 3.28 -20.51
CA GLN A 500 3.37 4.41 -21.35
C GLN A 500 2.73 5.71 -20.86
N LEU A 501 3.30 6.81 -21.30
CA LEU A 501 2.70 8.13 -21.25
C LEU A 501 2.20 8.51 -22.64
N GLN A 502 0.98 9.05 -22.74
CA GLN A 502 0.36 9.47 -23.99
C GLN A 502 -0.02 10.95 -23.93
N ARG A 503 0.29 11.71 -24.99
CA ARG A 503 -0.08 13.11 -25.18
C ARG A 503 -0.45 13.36 -26.64
N GLY A 504 -1.72 13.36 -26.96
CA GLY A 504 -2.18 13.37 -28.35
C GLY A 504 -1.70 12.15 -29.13
N ALA A 505 -0.88 12.35 -30.16
CA ALA A 505 -0.26 11.27 -30.95
C ALA A 505 1.12 10.84 -30.42
N GLU A 506 1.66 11.55 -29.44
CA GLU A 506 2.95 11.24 -28.85
C GLU A 506 2.82 10.12 -27.82
N VAL A 507 3.76 9.17 -27.83
CA VAL A 507 3.80 8.04 -26.90
C VAL A 507 5.23 7.88 -26.41
N VAL A 508 5.38 7.77 -25.08
CA VAL A 508 6.63 7.45 -24.40
C VAL A 508 6.43 6.13 -23.66
N THR A 509 7.18 5.09 -24.01
CA THR A 509 7.05 3.76 -23.40
C THR A 509 8.07 3.59 -22.28
N ALA A 510 7.61 3.06 -21.14
CA ALA A 510 8.48 2.80 -20.00
C ALA A 510 9.58 1.79 -20.33
N ASP A 511 10.81 2.11 -19.92
CA ASP A 511 11.99 1.26 -20.15
C ASP A 511 12.98 1.41 -18.98
N SER A 512 13.13 0.36 -18.19
CA SER A 512 14.02 0.35 -17.02
C SER A 512 15.50 0.61 -17.34
N ALA A 513 15.91 0.43 -18.60
CA ALA A 513 17.25 0.76 -19.06
C ALA A 513 17.38 2.22 -19.58
N GLY A 514 16.30 3.00 -19.57
CA GLY A 514 16.31 4.41 -19.98
C GLY A 514 16.64 4.63 -21.45
N ARG A 515 16.25 3.70 -22.33
CA ARG A 515 16.52 3.83 -23.78
C ARG A 515 15.73 4.99 -24.40
N SER A 516 16.14 5.46 -25.56
CA SER A 516 15.59 6.66 -26.21
C SER A 516 14.05 6.69 -26.38
N GLY A 517 13.40 5.53 -26.47
CA GLY A 517 11.93 5.42 -26.52
C GLY A 517 11.21 5.76 -25.21
N SER A 518 11.94 5.85 -24.09
CA SER A 518 11.41 6.23 -22.78
C SER A 518 11.64 7.70 -22.44
N THR A 519 12.28 8.47 -23.31
CA THR A 519 12.59 9.88 -23.04
C THR A 519 11.33 10.73 -23.07
N VAL A 520 11.09 11.45 -21.97
CA VAL A 520 10.05 12.46 -21.85
C VAL A 520 10.69 13.82 -21.60
N ILE A 521 10.20 14.84 -22.29
CA ILE A 521 10.65 16.24 -22.16
C ILE A 521 9.48 17.05 -21.63
N ARG A 522 9.76 17.88 -20.65
CA ARG A 522 8.81 18.84 -20.11
C ARG A 522 8.78 20.16 -20.88
#